data_6d8ddf5e6361ce89fd0f3d4e7e450776
#
_entry.id   6d8ddf5e6361ce89fd0f3d4e7e450776
#
_cell.length_a   1.000
_cell.length_b   1.000
_cell.length_c   1.000
_cell.angle_alpha   90.00
_cell.angle_beta   90.00
_cell.angle_gamma   90.00
#
_symmetry.space_group_name_H-M   'P 1'
#
loop_
_entity.id
_entity.type
_entity.pdbx_description
1 polymer ?
#
loop_
_entity_poly.entity_id
_entity_poly.type
_entity_poly.pdbx_seq_one_letter_code
_entity_poly.pdbx_strand_id
1 'polypeptide(L)'
;MDNTSFAIAQLLDRQQITDVLHRYCRAADRLDVALFRTTFWEDGGFDGGPAEGPAMEIIPHLFEKLMPDMWEASQHSVSNILIELDGNRAFVEMYLNAFHLSHPTHESRAALLGEQNALAAGFKDDDVIEFIFGGRYIDIFERRNGEWRIFKRKIVPVFNHVELYSGIREGGQYDLLKHRSTRDRSDPVYRR
;
A
#
# COMPACT_ATOMS: atom_id res chain seq x y z
N MET A 1 -36.24 8.81 6.75
CA MET A 1 -35.16 9.08 7.72
C MET A 1 -35.15 10.57 8.00
N ASP A 2 -35.01 10.96 9.25
CA ASP A 2 -34.80 12.37 9.55
C ASP A 2 -33.39 12.82 9.16
N ASN A 3 -33.15 14.14 9.14
CA ASN A 3 -31.84 14.68 8.70
C ASN A 3 -30.67 14.19 9.57
N THR A 4 -30.88 13.93 10.86
CA THR A 4 -29.84 13.46 11.78
C THR A 4 -29.48 12.02 11.47
N SER A 5 -30.45 11.13 11.27
CA SER A 5 -30.22 9.73 10.90
C SER A 5 -29.52 9.61 9.56
N PHE A 6 -29.84 10.48 8.61
CA PHE A 6 -29.16 10.53 7.31
C PHE A 6 -27.69 10.96 7.45
N ALA A 7 -27.43 12.01 8.22
CA ALA A 7 -26.05 12.47 8.46
C ALA A 7 -25.20 11.42 9.18
N ILE A 8 -25.77 10.72 10.17
CA ILE A 8 -25.08 9.61 10.87
C ILE A 8 -24.74 8.48 9.88
N ALA A 9 -25.68 8.10 9.01
CA ALA A 9 -25.43 7.06 8.01
C ALA A 9 -24.26 7.43 7.08
N GLN A 10 -24.20 8.69 6.62
CA GLN A 10 -23.08 9.17 5.80
C GLN A 10 -21.74 9.16 6.55
N LEU A 11 -21.72 9.50 7.84
CA LEU A 11 -20.50 9.42 8.66
C LEU A 11 -20.02 7.98 8.81
N LEU A 12 -20.92 7.03 9.02
CA LEU A 12 -20.60 5.61 9.08
C LEU A 12 -20.08 5.08 7.75
N ASP A 13 -20.68 5.46 6.62
CA ASP A 13 -20.20 5.10 5.29
C ASP A 13 -18.77 5.60 5.07
N ARG A 14 -18.47 6.85 5.43
CA ARG A 14 -17.12 7.43 5.32
C ARG A 14 -16.12 6.69 6.20
N GLN A 15 -16.50 6.34 7.44
CA GLN A 15 -15.63 5.59 8.34
C GLN A 15 -15.34 4.19 7.78
N GLN A 16 -16.35 3.48 7.28
CA GLN A 16 -16.14 2.16 6.68
C GLN A 16 -15.21 2.21 5.47
N ILE A 17 -15.35 3.21 4.59
CA ILE A 17 -14.46 3.43 3.45
C ILE A 17 -13.02 3.68 3.95
N THR A 18 -12.85 4.53 4.94
CA THR A 18 -11.53 4.83 5.53
C THR A 18 -10.89 3.57 6.14
N ASP A 19 -11.67 2.74 6.82
CA ASP A 19 -11.18 1.48 7.39
C ASP A 19 -10.74 0.48 6.30
N VAL A 20 -11.40 0.47 5.14
CA VAL A 20 -10.96 -0.34 3.98
C VAL A 20 -9.60 0.15 3.48
N LEU A 21 -9.39 1.45 3.35
CA LEU A 21 -8.11 2.04 2.92
C LEU A 21 -6.97 1.66 3.87
N HIS A 22 -7.19 1.75 5.19
CA HIS A 22 -6.19 1.37 6.19
C HIS A 22 -5.91 -0.14 6.19
N ARG A 23 -6.94 -0.98 5.96
CA ARG A 23 -6.74 -2.43 5.80
C ARG A 23 -5.90 -2.74 4.57
N TYR A 24 -6.13 -2.04 3.46
CA TYR A 24 -5.33 -2.22 2.24
C TYR A 24 -3.85 -1.87 2.48
N CYS A 25 -3.55 -0.72 3.11
CA CYS A 25 -2.18 -0.34 3.45
C CYS A 25 -1.50 -1.41 4.31
N ARG A 26 -2.18 -1.90 5.36
CA ARG A 26 -1.67 -2.99 6.19
C ARG A 26 -1.43 -4.26 5.36
N ALA A 27 -2.36 -4.61 4.47
CA ALA A 27 -2.22 -5.80 3.63
C ALA A 27 -0.99 -5.70 2.73
N ALA A 28 -0.75 -4.55 2.11
CA ALA A 28 0.42 -4.29 1.28
C ALA A 28 1.73 -4.37 2.07
N ASP A 29 1.78 -3.75 3.26
CA ASP A 29 2.97 -3.73 4.10
C ASP A 29 3.31 -5.09 4.69
N ARG A 30 2.34 -5.97 4.89
CA ARG A 30 2.51 -7.31 5.49
C ARG A 30 2.37 -8.44 4.49
N LEU A 31 2.20 -8.13 3.19
CA LEU A 31 1.96 -9.10 2.13
C LEU A 31 0.80 -10.06 2.47
N ASP A 32 -0.23 -9.52 3.16
CA ASP A 32 -1.36 -10.28 3.64
C ASP A 32 -2.47 -10.37 2.58
N VAL A 33 -2.37 -11.37 1.71
CA VAL A 33 -3.35 -11.63 0.66
C VAL A 33 -4.77 -11.87 1.23
N ALA A 34 -4.88 -12.51 2.39
CA ALA A 34 -6.18 -12.76 3.01
C ALA A 34 -6.85 -11.44 3.46
N LEU A 35 -6.08 -10.53 4.06
CA LEU A 35 -6.56 -9.21 4.45
C LEU A 35 -6.89 -8.37 3.20
N PHE A 36 -6.03 -8.41 2.17
CA PHE A 36 -6.27 -7.74 0.90
C PHE A 36 -7.64 -8.12 0.31
N ARG A 37 -7.97 -9.42 0.26
CA ARG A 37 -9.25 -9.92 -0.28
C ARG A 37 -10.49 -9.34 0.42
N THR A 38 -10.35 -8.77 1.61
CA THR A 38 -11.44 -8.04 2.29
C THR A 38 -11.59 -6.60 1.85
N THR A 39 -10.69 -6.08 1.01
CA THR A 39 -10.65 -4.67 0.62
C THR A 39 -11.20 -4.39 -0.78
N PHE A 40 -11.19 -5.38 -1.67
CA PHE A 40 -11.73 -5.28 -3.02
C PHE A 40 -12.92 -6.18 -3.20
N TRP A 41 -13.80 -5.83 -4.15
CA TRP A 41 -14.79 -6.74 -4.70
C TRP A 41 -14.12 -7.76 -5.61
N GLU A 42 -14.70 -8.97 -5.71
CA GLU A 42 -14.17 -10.06 -6.54
C GLU A 42 -14.03 -9.68 -8.02
N ASP A 43 -14.94 -8.85 -8.52
CA ASP A 43 -14.95 -8.30 -9.88
C ASP A 43 -14.24 -6.94 -9.98
N GLY A 44 -13.47 -6.57 -8.94
CA GLY A 44 -12.76 -5.30 -8.87
C GLY A 44 -11.55 -5.21 -9.78
N GLY A 45 -11.26 -3.98 -10.24
CA GLY A 45 -10.13 -3.68 -11.10
C GLY A 45 -9.02 -2.90 -10.40
N PHE A 46 -7.79 -3.15 -10.83
CA PHE A 46 -6.59 -2.45 -10.39
C PHE A 46 -5.81 -1.94 -11.60
N ASP A 47 -5.41 -0.67 -11.56
CA ASP A 47 -4.54 -0.03 -12.53
C ASP A 47 -3.37 0.62 -11.78
N GLY A 48 -2.27 -0.10 -11.70
CA GLY A 48 -1.01 0.32 -11.09
C GLY A 48 0.06 0.67 -12.14
N GLY A 49 -0.35 1.05 -13.34
CA GLY A 49 0.55 1.34 -14.46
C GLY A 49 0.92 0.06 -15.20
N PRO A 50 2.12 -0.52 -14.98
CA PRO A 50 2.52 -1.74 -15.70
C PRO A 50 1.71 -2.99 -15.30
N ALA A 51 1.02 -2.95 -14.17
CA ALA A 51 0.13 -4.02 -13.70
C ALA A 51 -1.31 -3.51 -13.74
N GLU A 52 -2.07 -3.89 -14.78
CA GLU A 52 -3.49 -3.52 -14.96
C GLU A 52 -4.33 -4.77 -15.18
N GLY A 53 -5.51 -4.84 -14.56
CA GLY A 53 -6.49 -5.93 -14.74
C GLY A 53 -7.29 -6.25 -13.47
N PRO A 54 -7.79 -7.52 -13.35
CA PRO A 54 -8.54 -7.95 -12.17
C PRO A 54 -7.71 -7.86 -10.90
N ALA A 55 -8.18 -7.12 -9.89
CA ALA A 55 -7.45 -6.90 -8.65
C ALA A 55 -7.16 -8.22 -7.91
N MET A 56 -8.09 -9.18 -7.98
CA MET A 56 -7.96 -10.48 -7.32
C MET A 56 -6.90 -11.41 -7.94
N GLU A 57 -6.42 -11.11 -9.14
CA GLU A 57 -5.32 -11.82 -9.81
C GLU A 57 -4.00 -11.07 -9.64
N ILE A 58 -4.02 -9.75 -9.91
CA ILE A 58 -2.81 -8.92 -9.95
C ILE A 58 -2.21 -8.74 -8.56
N ILE A 59 -2.98 -8.32 -7.57
CA ILE A 59 -2.42 -7.95 -6.27
C ILE A 59 -1.89 -9.15 -5.49
N PRO A 60 -2.54 -10.32 -5.46
CA PRO A 60 -1.90 -11.52 -4.89
C PRO A 60 -0.58 -11.87 -5.57
N HIS A 61 -0.50 -11.77 -6.90
CA HIS A 61 0.76 -11.99 -7.61
C HIS A 61 1.84 -10.99 -7.22
N LEU A 62 1.49 -9.70 -7.09
CA LEU A 62 2.42 -8.67 -6.59
C LEU A 62 2.92 -9.03 -5.17
N PHE A 63 2.04 -9.38 -4.25
CA PHE A 63 2.39 -9.66 -2.86
C PHE A 63 3.22 -10.93 -2.68
N GLU A 64 2.95 -11.96 -3.47
CA GLU A 64 3.59 -13.27 -3.32
C GLU A 64 4.86 -13.44 -4.15
N LYS A 65 5.02 -12.69 -5.24
CA LYS A 65 6.09 -12.91 -6.22
C LYS A 65 6.99 -11.72 -6.45
N LEU A 66 6.44 -10.51 -6.59
CA LEU A 66 7.25 -9.36 -6.99
C LEU A 66 7.72 -8.54 -5.78
N MET A 67 6.83 -8.19 -4.89
CA MET A 67 7.16 -7.32 -3.75
C MET A 67 8.14 -7.95 -2.75
N PRO A 68 8.15 -9.28 -2.50
CA PRO A 68 9.18 -9.89 -1.66
C PRO A 68 10.60 -9.72 -2.19
N ASP A 69 10.77 -9.76 -3.51
CA ASP A 69 12.09 -9.66 -4.14
C ASP A 69 12.53 -8.20 -4.35
N MET A 70 11.56 -7.29 -4.45
CA MET A 70 11.84 -5.86 -4.71
C MET A 70 12.30 -5.12 -3.47
N TRP A 71 11.70 -5.38 -2.30
CA TRP A 71 12.03 -4.65 -1.07
C TRP A 71 11.88 -5.47 0.21
N GLU A 72 12.78 -5.17 1.13
CA GLU A 72 12.83 -5.77 2.46
C GLU A 72 11.72 -5.24 3.36
N ALA A 73 11.44 -3.93 3.28
CA ALA A 73 10.43 -3.28 4.09
C ALA A 73 9.61 -2.28 3.27
N SER A 74 8.36 -2.10 3.65
CA SER A 74 7.49 -1.04 3.12
C SER A 74 6.58 -0.47 4.20
N GLN A 75 6.22 0.80 4.02
CA GLN A 75 5.21 1.48 4.83
C GLN A 75 4.36 2.38 3.95
N HIS A 76 3.10 2.04 3.80
CA HIS A 76 2.13 2.85 3.06
C HIS A 76 1.36 3.75 4.02
N SER A 77 1.33 5.04 3.72
CA SER A 77 0.56 6.04 4.45
C SER A 77 -0.36 6.78 3.50
N VAL A 78 -1.65 6.84 3.83
CA VAL A 78 -2.64 7.62 3.08
C VAL A 78 -3.11 8.82 3.89
N SER A 79 -3.31 9.94 3.20
CA SER A 79 -3.74 11.19 3.82
C SER A 79 -4.64 11.99 2.88
N ASN A 80 -5.22 13.08 3.38
CA ASN A 80 -6.08 13.98 2.60
C ASN A 80 -7.19 13.20 1.88
N ILE A 81 -7.83 12.28 2.61
CA ILE A 81 -8.87 11.40 2.05
C ILE A 81 -10.12 12.24 1.77
N LEU A 82 -10.42 12.43 0.49
CA LEU A 82 -11.64 13.05 0.01
C LEU A 82 -12.61 11.96 -0.45
N ILE A 83 -13.82 11.95 0.11
CA ILE A 83 -14.86 10.95 -0.19
C ILE A 83 -16.10 11.68 -0.69
N GLU A 84 -16.54 11.36 -1.88
CA GLU A 84 -17.79 11.84 -2.48
C GLU A 84 -18.77 10.68 -2.56
N LEU A 85 -19.78 10.68 -1.69
CA LEU A 85 -20.80 9.63 -1.61
C LEU A 85 -21.91 9.87 -2.63
N ASP A 86 -22.25 8.84 -3.40
CA ASP A 86 -23.39 8.81 -4.32
C ASP A 86 -24.14 7.48 -4.17
N GLY A 87 -25.10 7.46 -3.25
CA GLY A 87 -25.91 6.28 -2.95
C GLY A 87 -25.07 5.08 -2.49
N ASN A 88 -24.97 4.05 -3.32
CA ASN A 88 -24.17 2.86 -3.09
C ASN A 88 -22.80 2.90 -3.79
N ARG A 89 -22.41 4.07 -4.29
CA ARG A 89 -21.08 4.32 -4.84
C ARG A 89 -20.41 5.47 -4.11
N ALA A 90 -19.08 5.47 -4.13
CA ALA A 90 -18.30 6.61 -3.69
C ALA A 90 -17.09 6.78 -4.61
N PHE A 91 -16.79 8.04 -4.94
CA PHE A 91 -15.51 8.44 -5.51
C PHE A 91 -14.59 8.85 -4.37
N VAL A 92 -13.37 8.29 -4.36
CA VAL A 92 -12.42 8.53 -3.28
C VAL A 92 -11.06 8.88 -3.85
N GLU A 93 -10.55 10.02 -3.47
CA GLU A 93 -9.18 10.44 -3.77
C GLU A 93 -8.39 10.58 -2.48
N MET A 94 -7.12 10.13 -2.46
CA MET A 94 -6.24 10.33 -1.33
C MET A 94 -4.79 10.43 -1.77
N TYR A 95 -3.98 11.12 -0.97
CA TYR A 95 -2.53 11.10 -1.17
C TYR A 95 -1.94 9.81 -0.60
N LEU A 96 -0.98 9.28 -1.35
CA LEU A 96 -0.15 8.15 -0.96
C LEU A 96 1.28 8.63 -0.74
N ASN A 97 1.84 8.30 0.40
CA ASN A 97 3.27 8.33 0.67
C ASN A 97 3.68 6.92 1.08
N ALA A 98 4.49 6.27 0.26
CA ALA A 98 4.94 4.92 0.48
C ALA A 98 6.47 4.87 0.54
N PHE A 99 6.98 4.50 1.70
CA PHE A 99 8.40 4.23 1.94
C PHE A 99 8.69 2.77 1.60
N HIS A 100 9.82 2.54 0.91
CA HIS A 100 10.32 1.20 0.62
C HIS A 100 11.81 1.14 0.88
N LEU A 101 12.26 0.01 1.38
CA LEU A 101 13.66 -0.28 1.61
C LEU A 101 14.07 -1.47 0.74
N SER A 102 15.09 -1.32 -0.10
CA SER A 102 15.57 -2.41 -0.95
C SER A 102 16.26 -3.49 -0.13
N HIS A 103 16.36 -4.70 -0.70
CA HIS A 103 17.38 -5.63 -0.24
C HIS A 103 18.78 -5.12 -0.62
N PRO A 104 19.85 -5.57 0.06
CA PRO A 104 21.23 -5.20 -0.26
C PRO A 104 21.75 -5.98 -1.49
N THR A 105 20.99 -5.94 -2.60
CA THR A 105 21.34 -6.65 -3.83
C THR A 105 21.09 -5.77 -5.05
N HIS A 106 21.86 -6.01 -6.12
CA HIS A 106 21.68 -5.29 -7.37
C HIS A 106 20.29 -5.55 -7.98
N GLU A 107 19.81 -6.80 -7.91
CA GLU A 107 18.51 -7.22 -8.47
C GLU A 107 17.36 -6.45 -7.84
N SER A 108 17.38 -6.28 -6.52
CA SER A 108 16.35 -5.50 -5.80
C SER A 108 16.38 -4.04 -6.22
N ARG A 109 17.55 -3.41 -6.32
CA ARG A 109 17.68 -2.03 -6.77
C ARG A 109 17.27 -1.87 -8.24
N ALA A 110 17.67 -2.81 -9.11
CA ALA A 110 17.27 -2.80 -10.51
C ALA A 110 15.74 -2.99 -10.70
N ALA A 111 15.12 -3.82 -9.88
CA ALA A 111 13.66 -3.98 -9.88
C ALA A 111 12.93 -2.68 -9.52
N LEU A 112 13.49 -1.86 -8.63
CA LEU A 112 12.92 -0.57 -8.22
C LEU A 112 13.19 0.56 -9.22
N LEU A 113 14.42 0.66 -9.71
CA LEU A 113 14.91 1.80 -10.48
C LEU A 113 14.89 1.58 -11.99
N GLY A 114 14.81 0.33 -12.41
CA GLY A 114 15.19 -0.10 -13.75
C GLY A 114 16.71 -0.29 -13.87
N GLU A 115 17.12 -1.27 -14.66
CA GLU A 115 18.54 -1.69 -14.79
C GLU A 115 19.48 -0.52 -15.12
N GLN A 116 19.13 0.31 -16.10
CA GLN A 116 19.96 1.44 -16.53
C GLN A 116 20.20 2.46 -15.40
N ASN A 117 19.16 2.79 -14.63
CA ASN A 117 19.29 3.73 -13.53
C ASN A 117 20.08 3.15 -12.35
N ALA A 118 19.88 1.87 -12.05
CA ALA A 118 20.62 1.18 -10.99
C ALA A 118 22.13 1.13 -11.30
N LEU A 119 22.51 0.86 -12.55
CA LEU A 119 23.90 0.88 -12.99
C LEU A 119 24.48 2.31 -12.98
N ALA A 120 23.71 3.30 -13.48
CA ALA A 120 24.17 4.69 -13.55
C ALA A 120 24.35 5.34 -12.17
N ALA A 121 23.63 4.89 -11.16
CA ALA A 121 23.73 5.41 -9.80
C ALA A 121 25.04 5.03 -9.09
N GLY A 122 25.74 3.99 -9.56
CA GLY A 122 27.04 3.58 -9.02
C GLY A 122 26.98 3.03 -7.58
N PHE A 123 25.85 2.44 -7.19
CA PHE A 123 25.70 1.77 -5.90
C PHE A 123 26.65 0.58 -5.77
N LYS A 124 27.15 0.34 -4.56
CA LYS A 124 27.91 -0.85 -4.24
C LYS A 124 27.00 -2.08 -4.08
N ASP A 125 27.59 -3.26 -4.10
CA ASP A 125 26.83 -4.52 -4.08
C ASP A 125 25.95 -4.68 -2.83
N ASP A 126 26.41 -4.19 -1.66
CA ASP A 126 25.74 -4.27 -0.38
C ASP A 126 24.94 -3.00 0.00
N ASP A 127 24.90 -2.01 -0.90
CA ASP A 127 24.13 -0.80 -0.65
C ASP A 127 22.63 -1.10 -0.59
N VAL A 128 21.98 -0.52 0.42
CA VAL A 128 20.53 -0.48 0.58
C VAL A 128 20.05 0.91 0.21
N ILE A 129 19.01 1.00 -0.59
CA ILE A 129 18.39 2.28 -0.94
C ILE A 129 17.02 2.41 -0.28
N GLU A 130 16.68 3.63 0.10
CA GLU A 130 15.30 4.00 0.33
C GLU A 130 14.67 4.55 -0.95
N PHE A 131 13.45 4.11 -1.20
CA PHE A 131 12.62 4.57 -2.30
C PHE A 131 11.32 5.10 -1.74
N ILE A 132 11.11 6.41 -1.84
CA ILE A 132 9.86 7.05 -1.46
C ILE A 132 9.02 7.27 -2.72
N PHE A 133 7.83 6.71 -2.73
CA PHE A 133 6.83 6.95 -3.75
C PHE A 133 5.79 7.92 -3.23
N GLY A 134 5.67 9.08 -3.88
CA GLY A 134 4.61 10.05 -3.65
C GLY A 134 3.60 10.02 -4.79
N GLY A 135 2.34 9.82 -4.47
CA GLY A 135 1.31 9.72 -5.49
C GLY A 135 -0.09 9.89 -4.93
N ARG A 136 -1.06 9.42 -5.69
CA ARG A 136 -2.47 9.37 -5.28
C ARG A 136 -3.06 8.01 -5.61
N TYR A 137 -3.96 7.56 -4.75
CA TYR A 137 -4.96 6.57 -5.13
C TYR A 137 -6.24 7.30 -5.55
N ILE A 138 -6.81 6.87 -6.67
CA ILE A 138 -8.12 7.29 -7.16
C ILE A 138 -8.98 6.05 -7.23
N ASP A 139 -9.98 5.99 -6.36
CA ASP A 139 -10.80 4.81 -6.16
C ASP A 139 -12.26 5.05 -6.49
N ILE A 140 -12.90 4.03 -7.02
CA ILE A 140 -14.35 3.87 -7.02
C ILE A 140 -14.67 2.79 -5.99
N PHE A 141 -15.46 3.15 -4.99
CA PHE A 141 -16.02 2.24 -4.02
C PHE A 141 -17.45 1.87 -4.39
N GLU A 142 -17.86 0.67 -4.05
CA GLU A 142 -19.25 0.24 -4.10
C GLU A 142 -19.67 -0.37 -2.77
N ARG A 143 -20.93 -0.09 -2.39
CA ARG A 143 -21.57 -0.73 -1.26
C ARG A 143 -22.49 -1.85 -1.77
N ARG A 144 -22.16 -3.08 -1.41
CA ARG A 144 -22.95 -4.26 -1.76
C ARG A 144 -23.29 -5.03 -0.47
N ASN A 145 -24.56 -5.33 -0.25
CA ASN A 145 -25.05 -6.00 0.96
C ASN A 145 -24.63 -5.29 2.28
N GLY A 146 -24.57 -3.95 2.26
CA GLY A 146 -24.20 -3.15 3.43
C GLY A 146 -22.70 -3.01 3.67
N GLU A 147 -21.85 -3.59 2.86
CA GLU A 147 -20.39 -3.54 2.99
C GLU A 147 -19.76 -2.68 1.87
N TRP A 148 -18.86 -1.76 2.25
CA TRP A 148 -18.08 -0.98 1.32
C TRP A 148 -16.76 -1.69 0.98
N ARG A 149 -16.44 -1.80 -0.31
CA ARG A 149 -15.12 -2.24 -0.81
C ARG A 149 -14.73 -1.46 -2.07
N ILE A 150 -13.45 -1.50 -2.39
CA ILE A 150 -12.91 -0.93 -3.62
C ILE A 150 -13.44 -1.75 -4.81
N PHE A 151 -14.03 -1.06 -5.77
CA PHE A 151 -14.42 -1.64 -7.06
C PHE A 151 -13.37 -1.37 -8.13
N LYS A 152 -12.78 -0.15 -8.15
CA LYS A 152 -11.67 0.19 -9.04
C LYS A 152 -10.66 1.05 -8.32
N ARG A 153 -9.38 0.80 -8.54
CA ARG A 153 -8.27 1.63 -8.07
C ARG A 153 -7.36 2.00 -9.22
N LYS A 154 -6.96 3.29 -9.27
CA LYS A 154 -5.83 3.77 -10.07
C LYS A 154 -4.75 4.33 -9.16
N ILE A 155 -3.49 4.05 -9.53
CA ILE A 155 -2.33 4.70 -8.92
C ILE A 155 -1.86 5.80 -9.85
N VAL A 156 -1.79 7.03 -9.33
CA VAL A 156 -1.32 8.20 -10.08
C VAL A 156 -0.02 8.69 -9.45
N PRO A 157 1.14 8.47 -10.08
CA PRO A 157 2.42 8.94 -9.56
C PRO A 157 2.50 10.47 -9.63
N VAL A 158 3.14 11.07 -8.63
CA VAL A 158 3.46 12.51 -8.59
C VAL A 158 4.96 12.72 -8.56
N PHE A 159 5.66 12.03 -7.65
CA PHE A 159 7.12 12.07 -7.55
C PHE A 159 7.65 10.76 -6.98
N ASN A 160 8.93 10.55 -7.11
CA ASN A 160 9.67 9.60 -6.30
C ASN A 160 10.96 10.24 -5.79
N HIS A 161 11.53 9.62 -4.77
CA HIS A 161 12.80 10.02 -4.19
C HIS A 161 13.61 8.78 -3.87
N VAL A 162 14.89 8.80 -4.21
CA VAL A 162 15.79 7.66 -4.05
C VAL A 162 17.09 8.14 -3.40
N GLU A 163 17.46 7.54 -2.29
CA GLU A 163 18.72 7.80 -1.60
C GLU A 163 19.34 6.51 -1.07
N LEU A 164 20.65 6.55 -0.80
CA LEU A 164 21.28 5.56 0.06
C LEU A 164 20.64 5.62 1.44
N TYR A 165 20.22 4.47 1.94
CA TYR A 165 19.61 4.40 3.26
C TYR A 165 20.65 4.71 4.35
N SER A 166 20.43 5.79 5.09
CA SER A 166 21.30 6.26 6.17
C SER A 166 20.83 5.85 7.56
N GLY A 167 19.72 5.12 7.65
CA GLY A 167 19.15 4.67 8.92
C GLY A 167 20.00 3.61 9.61
N ILE A 168 19.95 3.61 10.95
CA ILE A 168 20.62 2.61 11.77
C ILE A 168 19.81 1.31 11.73
N ARG A 169 20.42 0.24 11.24
CA ARG A 169 19.80 -1.09 11.15
C ARG A 169 20.14 -1.98 12.34
N GLU A 170 21.31 -1.77 12.93
CA GLU A 170 21.85 -2.55 14.05
C GLU A 170 22.57 -1.63 15.04
N GLY A 171 22.61 -2.01 16.30
CA GLY A 171 23.31 -1.28 17.34
C GLY A 171 22.49 -0.16 18.00
N GLY A 172 23.04 0.36 19.07
CA GLY A 172 22.51 1.51 19.79
C GLY A 172 21.09 1.31 20.31
N GLN A 173 20.32 2.39 20.27
CA GLN A 173 18.94 2.39 20.74
C GLN A 173 18.02 1.48 19.90
N TYR A 174 18.37 1.24 18.63
CA TYR A 174 17.57 0.40 17.75
C TYR A 174 17.50 -1.07 18.22
N ASP A 175 18.58 -1.59 18.79
CA ASP A 175 18.62 -2.96 19.35
C ASP A 175 17.81 -3.11 20.65
N LEU A 176 17.48 -2.00 21.30
CA LEU A 176 16.62 -2.02 22.49
C LEU A 176 15.14 -2.22 22.16
N LEU A 177 14.76 -2.01 20.90
CA LEU A 177 13.39 -2.23 20.44
C LEU A 177 13.12 -3.75 20.27
N LYS A 178 12.28 -4.28 21.16
CA LYS A 178 12.01 -5.74 21.24
C LYS A 178 11.14 -6.28 20.12
N HIS A 179 10.34 -5.42 19.52
CA HIS A 179 9.39 -5.81 18.48
C HIS A 179 9.84 -5.23 17.13
N ARG A 180 10.09 -6.10 16.18
CA ARG A 180 10.45 -5.77 14.81
C ARG A 180 9.26 -5.98 13.90
N SER A 181 9.09 -5.11 12.92
CA SER A 181 8.13 -5.32 11.85
C SER A 181 8.59 -6.46 10.95
N THR A 182 7.66 -7.32 10.56
CA THR A 182 7.89 -8.32 9.54
C THR A 182 6.83 -8.21 8.46
N ARG A 183 7.10 -8.80 7.28
CA ARG A 183 6.17 -8.76 6.14
C ARG A 183 5.38 -10.07 6.01
N ASP A 184 5.08 -10.70 7.14
CA ASP A 184 4.35 -11.97 7.20
C ASP A 184 3.50 -12.07 8.48
N ARG A 185 2.94 -13.24 8.72
CA ARG A 185 2.13 -13.55 9.90
C ARG A 185 2.89 -13.55 11.23
N SER A 186 4.21 -13.44 11.23
CA SER A 186 5.01 -13.29 12.46
C SER A 186 5.02 -11.86 13.00
N ASP A 187 4.54 -10.88 12.23
CA ASP A 187 4.43 -9.48 12.67
C ASP A 187 3.62 -9.37 13.97
N PRO A 188 4.06 -8.55 14.93
CA PRO A 188 3.39 -8.40 16.22
C PRO A 188 1.89 -8.04 16.13
N VAL A 189 1.44 -7.43 15.04
CA VAL A 189 0.04 -7.08 14.83
C VAL A 189 -0.89 -8.30 14.78
N TYR A 190 -0.38 -9.49 14.47
CA TYR A 190 -1.15 -10.74 14.42
C TYR A 190 -1.12 -11.55 15.72
N ARG A 191 -0.34 -11.11 16.71
CA ARG A 191 -0.21 -11.76 18.03
C ARG A 191 -1.13 -11.08 19.04
N ARG A 192 -2.44 -11.22 18.85
CA ARG A 192 -3.47 -10.66 19.75
C ARG A 192 -4.08 -11.74 20.60
#